data_e713bbb42fbbef3da48df65e6d1e105b
#
_entry.id   e713bbb42fbbef3da48df65e6d1e105b
#
_cell.length_a   1.000
_cell.length_b   1.000
_cell.length_c   1.000
_cell.angle_alpha   90.00
_cell.angle_beta   90.00
_cell.angle_gamma   90.00
#
_symmetry.space_group_name_H-M   'P 1'
#
loop_
_entity.id
_entity.type
_entity.pdbx_description
1 polymer ?
#
loop_
_entity_poly.entity_id
_entity_poly.type
_entity_poly.pdbx_seq_one_letter_code
_entity_poly.pdbx_strand_id
1 'polypeptide(L)'
;EMRSAEEVKALKDALRATSAVGHDSTKEPRGIVAAGRWSTKDQEQACREMEALYDSWKKDVQVETLFLDDAEIVLTGYGICGRIARSAVKLLRAEGYKVGFIRPKTLNPFPYDTYAGLDFGRVKAILDVEMSIPAQMVNDVKLAVMDRCPIHTCLHAGGEIMGRDEVIQAAKALLEH
;
A
#
# COMPACT_ATOMS: atom_id res chain seq x y z
N GLU A 1 4.55 -19.48 -5.30
CA GLU A 1 5.48 -20.59 -5.60
C GLU A 1 6.80 -20.01 -6.08
N MET A 2 7.93 -20.49 -5.56
CA MET A 2 9.25 -19.99 -5.99
C MET A 2 9.62 -20.60 -7.35
N ARG A 3 10.08 -19.76 -8.28
CA ARG A 3 10.56 -20.22 -9.59
C ARG A 3 11.82 -21.07 -9.45
N SER A 4 11.99 -22.04 -10.33
CA SER A 4 13.21 -22.85 -10.40
C SER A 4 14.43 -22.00 -10.82
N ALA A 5 15.63 -22.48 -10.52
CA ALA A 5 16.85 -21.80 -10.93
C ALA A 5 16.99 -21.68 -12.46
N GLU A 6 16.45 -22.64 -13.20
CA GLU A 6 16.45 -22.65 -14.67
C GLU A 6 15.48 -21.59 -15.23
N GLU A 7 14.28 -21.45 -14.67
CA GLU A 7 13.32 -20.40 -15.05
C GLU A 7 13.87 -19.00 -14.74
N VAL A 8 14.53 -18.82 -13.58
CA VAL A 8 15.18 -17.54 -13.23
C VAL A 8 16.31 -17.23 -14.20
N LYS A 9 17.11 -18.24 -14.60
CA LYS A 9 18.18 -18.04 -15.58
C LYS A 9 17.62 -17.66 -16.94
N ALA A 10 16.60 -18.36 -17.43
CA ALA A 10 15.94 -18.06 -18.70
C ALA A 10 15.38 -16.64 -18.75
N LEU A 11 14.74 -16.20 -17.65
CA LEU A 11 14.24 -14.81 -17.51
C LEU A 11 15.39 -13.78 -17.53
N LYS A 12 16.48 -14.03 -16.83
CA LYS A 12 17.66 -13.16 -16.85
C LYS A 12 18.29 -13.06 -18.23
N ASP A 13 18.39 -14.16 -18.94
CA ASP A 13 18.96 -14.19 -20.30
C ASP A 13 18.03 -13.44 -21.29
N ALA A 14 16.72 -13.60 -21.16
CA ALA A 14 15.74 -12.84 -21.95
C ALA A 14 15.81 -11.32 -21.64
N LEU A 15 15.93 -10.93 -20.38
CA LEU A 15 16.10 -9.53 -19.98
C LEU A 15 17.41 -8.93 -20.47
N ARG A 16 18.50 -9.69 -20.44
CA ARG A 16 19.82 -9.25 -20.98
C ARG A 16 19.78 -8.97 -22.47
N ALA A 17 18.98 -9.72 -23.22
CA ALA A 17 18.82 -9.48 -24.66
C ALA A 17 18.19 -8.11 -24.98
N THR A 18 17.42 -7.55 -24.03
CA THR A 18 16.70 -6.27 -24.20
C THR A 18 17.26 -5.16 -23.28
N SER A 19 18.22 -5.45 -22.41
CA SER A 19 18.80 -4.47 -21.47
C SER A 19 19.75 -3.50 -22.19
N ALA A 20 19.66 -2.22 -21.85
CA ALA A 20 20.60 -1.21 -22.31
C ALA A 20 22.00 -1.37 -21.71
N VAL A 21 22.08 -1.93 -20.49
CA VAL A 21 23.35 -2.21 -19.81
C VAL A 21 23.90 -3.56 -20.28
N GLY A 22 25.14 -3.56 -20.75
CA GLY A 22 25.78 -4.75 -21.31
C GLY A 22 25.31 -5.14 -22.71
N HIS A 23 24.62 -4.22 -23.41
CA HIS A 23 24.29 -4.40 -24.82
C HIS A 23 25.59 -4.37 -25.66
N ASP A 24 25.78 -5.38 -26.49
CA ASP A 24 26.85 -5.42 -27.47
C ASP A 24 26.30 -5.28 -28.89
N SER A 25 27.19 -4.94 -29.84
CA SER A 25 26.83 -4.71 -31.25
C SER A 25 26.34 -5.96 -32.00
N THR A 26 26.34 -7.13 -31.35
CA THR A 26 25.86 -8.39 -31.94
C THR A 26 24.39 -8.65 -31.66
N LYS A 27 23.75 -7.83 -30.80
CA LYS A 27 22.34 -7.96 -30.42
C LYS A 27 21.48 -6.90 -31.09
N GLU A 28 20.24 -7.26 -31.38
CA GLU A 28 19.26 -6.30 -31.86
C GLU A 28 19.09 -5.15 -30.85
N PRO A 29 19.06 -3.90 -31.33
CA PRO A 29 18.85 -2.75 -30.45
C PRO A 29 17.53 -2.90 -29.69
N ARG A 30 17.55 -2.56 -28.40
CA ARG A 30 16.32 -2.48 -27.62
C ARG A 30 15.38 -1.45 -28.25
N GLY A 31 14.16 -1.86 -28.51
CA GLY A 31 13.10 -0.93 -28.87
C GLY A 31 12.88 0.11 -27.77
N ILE A 32 12.83 1.38 -28.13
CA ILE A 32 12.46 2.44 -27.19
C ILE A 32 10.97 2.29 -26.90
N VAL A 33 10.64 2.02 -25.64
CA VAL A 33 9.24 2.05 -25.20
C VAL A 33 8.91 3.51 -24.86
N ALA A 34 8.28 4.20 -25.79
CA ALA A 34 7.77 5.54 -25.55
C ALA A 34 6.33 5.45 -24.99
N ALA A 35 6.02 6.28 -23.99
CA ALA A 35 4.67 6.40 -23.45
C ALA A 35 3.71 7.08 -24.45
N GLY A 36 4.24 7.88 -25.37
CA GLY A 36 3.47 8.59 -26.41
C GLY A 36 3.20 7.75 -27.65
N ARG A 37 2.07 7.97 -28.30
CA ARG A 37 1.70 7.42 -29.59
C ARG A 37 1.82 8.49 -30.68
N TRP A 38 1.93 8.04 -31.94
CA TRP A 38 2.13 8.96 -33.09
C TRP A 38 0.87 9.77 -33.42
N SER A 39 -0.33 9.27 -33.09
CA SER A 39 -1.57 10.00 -33.31
C SER A 39 -2.34 10.21 -32.01
N THR A 40 -3.15 11.26 -31.98
CA THR A 40 -4.03 11.54 -30.82
C THR A 40 -5.07 10.44 -30.60
N LYS A 41 -5.57 9.85 -31.70
CA LYS A 41 -6.51 8.71 -31.62
C LYS A 41 -5.87 7.46 -31.02
N ASP A 42 -4.65 7.14 -31.43
CA ASP A 42 -3.93 5.98 -30.87
C ASP A 42 -3.58 6.21 -29.42
N GLN A 43 -3.27 7.46 -29.03
CA GLN A 43 -3.04 7.81 -27.64
C GLN A 43 -4.31 7.66 -26.80
N GLU A 44 -5.44 8.15 -27.28
CA GLU A 44 -6.73 7.99 -26.61
C GLU A 44 -7.10 6.51 -26.47
N GLN A 45 -6.94 5.73 -27.52
CA GLN A 45 -7.19 4.28 -27.46
C GLN A 45 -6.31 3.59 -26.43
N ALA A 46 -5.01 3.91 -26.39
CA ALA A 46 -4.10 3.37 -25.39
C ALA A 46 -4.50 3.75 -23.95
N CYS A 47 -5.03 4.95 -23.72
CA CYS A 47 -5.54 5.37 -22.43
C CYS A 47 -6.77 4.53 -22.02
N ARG A 48 -7.70 4.26 -22.95
CA ARG A 48 -8.89 3.42 -22.69
C ARG A 48 -8.51 1.96 -22.39
N GLU A 49 -7.55 1.43 -23.10
CA GLU A 49 -7.01 0.09 -22.85
C GLU A 49 -6.36 -0.01 -21.46
N MET A 50 -5.63 1.04 -21.06
CA MET A 50 -5.01 1.13 -19.75
C MET A 50 -6.05 1.26 -18.63
N GLU A 51 -7.10 2.06 -18.82
CA GLU A 51 -8.24 2.17 -17.90
C GLU A 51 -8.90 0.80 -17.69
N ALA A 52 -9.22 0.10 -18.78
CA ALA A 52 -9.79 -1.24 -18.72
C ALA A 52 -8.88 -2.26 -17.99
N LEU A 53 -7.56 -2.14 -18.20
CA LEU A 53 -6.57 -2.96 -17.50
C LEU A 53 -6.59 -2.69 -16.00
N TYR A 54 -6.58 -1.41 -15.58
CA TYR A 54 -6.65 -1.04 -14.16
C TYR A 54 -7.97 -1.50 -13.52
N ASP A 55 -9.08 -1.37 -14.24
CA ASP A 55 -10.37 -1.88 -13.76
C ASP A 55 -10.35 -3.39 -13.55
N SER A 56 -9.65 -4.13 -14.42
CA SER A 56 -9.51 -5.57 -14.27
C SER A 56 -8.76 -6.01 -13.01
N TRP A 57 -7.89 -5.14 -12.45
CA TRP A 57 -7.13 -5.41 -11.22
C TRP A 57 -7.95 -5.25 -9.94
N LYS A 58 -9.10 -4.59 -9.99
CA LYS A 58 -9.97 -4.38 -8.81
C LYS A 58 -10.31 -5.67 -8.07
N LYS A 59 -10.42 -6.80 -8.79
CA LYS A 59 -10.62 -8.13 -8.21
C LYS A 59 -9.42 -8.69 -7.44
N ASP A 60 -8.24 -8.13 -7.65
CA ASP A 60 -6.98 -8.62 -7.08
C ASP A 60 -6.58 -7.86 -5.80
N VAL A 61 -7.51 -7.08 -5.22
CA VAL A 61 -7.32 -6.39 -3.95
C VAL A 61 -6.95 -7.39 -2.86
N GLN A 62 -5.84 -7.11 -2.16
CA GLN A 62 -5.40 -7.88 -1.02
C GLN A 62 -5.23 -6.99 0.20
N VAL A 63 -5.83 -7.40 1.30
CA VAL A 63 -5.80 -6.69 2.57
C VAL A 63 -5.73 -7.68 3.74
N GLU A 64 -5.06 -7.29 4.81
CA GLU A 64 -5.07 -7.99 6.09
C GLU A 64 -5.80 -7.13 7.11
N THR A 65 -6.76 -7.70 7.83
CA THR A 65 -7.50 -7.03 8.88
C THR A 65 -7.44 -7.82 10.18
N LEU A 66 -7.44 -7.13 11.32
CA LEU A 66 -7.53 -7.73 12.66
C LEU A 66 -8.42 -6.86 13.53
N PHE A 67 -9.30 -7.50 14.31
CA PHE A 67 -10.05 -6.90 15.42
C PHE A 67 -10.86 -5.64 15.05
N LEU A 68 -11.51 -5.64 13.88
CA LEU A 68 -12.32 -4.49 13.45
C LEU A 68 -13.70 -4.44 14.10
N ASP A 69 -14.24 -5.58 14.54
CA ASP A 69 -15.63 -5.71 15.00
C ASP A 69 -15.96 -4.85 16.23
N ASP A 70 -14.98 -4.60 17.09
CA ASP A 70 -15.13 -3.82 18.33
C ASP A 70 -14.13 -2.66 18.46
N ALA A 71 -13.45 -2.31 17.35
CA ALA A 71 -12.41 -1.28 17.34
C ALA A 71 -12.96 0.11 17.64
N GLU A 72 -12.29 0.84 18.52
CA GLU A 72 -12.51 2.26 18.79
C GLU A 72 -11.54 3.16 18.01
N ILE A 73 -10.33 2.66 17.74
CA ILE A 73 -9.40 3.25 16.77
C ILE A 73 -8.86 2.15 15.85
N VAL A 74 -8.44 2.52 14.66
CA VAL A 74 -7.84 1.60 13.68
C VAL A 74 -6.45 2.08 13.31
N LEU A 75 -5.45 1.20 13.48
CA LEU A 75 -4.11 1.44 12.95
C LEU A 75 -4.03 0.92 11.53
N THR A 76 -3.37 1.68 10.66
CA THR A 76 -3.11 1.26 9.29
C THR A 76 -1.67 1.53 8.88
N GLY A 77 -1.17 0.78 7.91
CA GLY A 77 0.17 0.93 7.38
C GLY A 77 0.49 -0.18 6.38
N TYR A 78 1.42 0.04 5.49
CA TYR A 78 1.85 -0.94 4.49
C TYR A 78 3.33 -1.33 4.69
N GLY A 79 3.78 -2.32 3.96
CA GLY A 79 5.17 -2.76 4.00
C GLY A 79 5.66 -3.09 5.41
N ILE A 80 6.77 -2.47 5.83
CA ILE A 80 7.37 -2.62 7.16
C ILE A 80 6.52 -1.93 8.22
N CYS A 81 5.97 -0.75 7.93
CA CYS A 81 5.09 -0.01 8.86
C CYS A 81 3.86 -0.83 9.23
N GLY A 82 3.28 -1.55 8.26
CA GLY A 82 2.18 -2.48 8.53
C GLY A 82 2.57 -3.63 9.47
N ARG A 83 3.82 -4.10 9.44
CA ARG A 83 4.31 -5.12 10.40
C ARG A 83 4.47 -4.55 11.80
N ILE A 84 4.99 -3.34 11.91
CA ILE A 84 5.18 -2.63 13.16
C ILE A 84 3.82 -2.31 13.80
N ALA A 85 2.89 -1.72 13.02
CA ALA A 85 1.53 -1.42 13.47
C ALA A 85 0.77 -2.68 13.91
N ARG A 86 0.89 -3.79 13.17
CA ARG A 86 0.31 -5.08 13.57
C ARG A 86 0.83 -5.57 14.92
N SER A 87 2.14 -5.42 15.16
CA SER A 87 2.75 -5.79 16.44
C SER A 87 2.25 -4.88 17.57
N ALA A 88 2.14 -3.58 17.34
CA ALA A 88 1.60 -2.61 18.29
C ALA A 88 0.14 -2.94 18.65
N VAL A 89 -0.71 -3.22 17.66
CA VAL A 89 -2.11 -3.61 17.87
C VAL A 89 -2.23 -4.83 18.77
N LYS A 90 -1.41 -5.88 18.55
CA LYS A 90 -1.45 -7.08 19.38
C LYS A 90 -1.12 -6.81 20.84
N LEU A 91 -0.15 -5.93 21.12
CA LEU A 91 0.21 -5.54 22.49
C LEU A 91 -0.89 -4.68 23.13
N LEU A 92 -1.41 -3.69 22.40
CA LEU A 92 -2.52 -2.86 22.87
C LEU A 92 -3.76 -3.71 23.21
N ARG A 93 -4.06 -4.71 22.37
CA ARG A 93 -5.15 -5.67 22.65
C ARG A 93 -4.89 -6.51 23.90
N ALA A 94 -3.65 -6.94 24.13
CA ALA A 94 -3.28 -7.67 25.34
C ALA A 94 -3.42 -6.80 26.62
N GLU A 95 -3.28 -5.47 26.49
CA GLU A 95 -3.53 -4.49 27.55
C GLU A 95 -5.02 -4.10 27.67
N GLY A 96 -5.91 -4.64 26.83
CA GLY A 96 -7.36 -4.40 26.90
C GLY A 96 -7.87 -3.25 26.03
N TYR A 97 -7.01 -2.58 25.26
CA TYR A 97 -7.44 -1.51 24.35
C TYR A 97 -8.14 -2.06 23.11
N LYS A 98 -9.22 -1.41 22.68
CA LYS A 98 -10.02 -1.81 21.52
C LYS A 98 -9.44 -1.19 20.22
N VAL A 99 -8.32 -1.73 19.79
CA VAL A 99 -7.60 -1.26 18.62
C VAL A 99 -7.74 -2.25 17.47
N GLY A 100 -8.23 -1.79 16.33
CA GLY A 100 -8.31 -2.54 15.08
C GLY A 100 -7.07 -2.33 14.19
N PHE A 101 -6.96 -3.14 13.14
CA PHE A 101 -5.85 -3.08 12.21
C PHE A 101 -6.30 -3.31 10.79
N ILE A 102 -5.81 -2.49 9.88
CA ILE A 102 -5.93 -2.67 8.42
C ILE A 102 -4.55 -2.54 7.80
N ARG A 103 -4.16 -3.53 6.99
CA ARG A 103 -2.93 -3.50 6.22
C ARG A 103 -3.22 -3.76 4.75
N PRO A 104 -3.16 -2.76 3.90
CA PRO A 104 -3.11 -2.96 2.47
C PRO A 104 -1.90 -3.81 2.09
N LYS A 105 -2.11 -4.90 1.35
CA LYS A 105 -1.06 -5.69 0.69
C LYS A 105 -0.88 -5.24 -0.74
N THR A 106 -1.98 -4.82 -1.38
CA THR A 106 -1.99 -4.09 -2.64
C THR A 106 -2.26 -2.60 -2.37
N LEU A 107 -1.51 -1.72 -3.02
CA LEU A 107 -1.74 -0.27 -2.98
C LEU A 107 -2.43 0.23 -4.26
N ASN A 108 -2.30 -0.52 -5.33
CA ASN A 108 -3.09 -0.36 -6.55
C ASN A 108 -3.40 -1.76 -7.11
N PRO A 109 -4.65 -2.21 -7.04
CA PRO A 109 -5.83 -1.54 -6.49
C PRO A 109 -5.77 -1.39 -4.96
N PHE A 110 -6.29 -0.26 -4.43
CA PHE A 110 -6.37 0.00 -3.00
C PHE A 110 -7.67 -0.59 -2.41
N PRO A 111 -7.67 -1.09 -1.16
CA PRO A 111 -8.82 -1.72 -0.53
C PRO A 111 -9.83 -0.69 0.03
N TYR A 112 -10.35 0.19 -0.81
CA TYR A 112 -11.30 1.27 -0.43
C TYR A 112 -12.49 0.74 0.37
N ASP A 113 -13.10 -0.37 -0.06
CA ASP A 113 -14.28 -0.95 0.58
C ASP A 113 -14.02 -1.39 2.03
N THR A 114 -12.79 -1.83 2.34
CA THR A 114 -12.41 -2.23 3.69
C THR A 114 -12.46 -1.05 4.66
N TYR A 115 -11.96 0.11 4.24
CA TYR A 115 -12.02 1.33 5.05
C TYR A 115 -13.42 1.94 5.08
N ALA A 116 -14.10 1.94 3.94
CA ALA A 116 -15.47 2.46 3.82
C ALA A 116 -16.47 1.68 4.69
N GLY A 117 -16.23 0.39 4.89
CA GLY A 117 -17.05 -0.51 5.69
C GLY A 117 -16.81 -0.47 7.20
N LEU A 118 -15.93 0.40 7.71
CA LEU A 118 -15.73 0.57 9.15
C LEU A 118 -16.98 1.09 9.84
N ASP A 119 -17.22 0.63 11.06
CA ASP A 119 -18.30 1.15 11.92
C ASP A 119 -17.90 2.51 12.52
N PHE A 120 -18.19 3.59 11.81
CA PHE A 120 -17.89 4.96 12.25
C PHE A 120 -18.75 5.44 13.43
N GLY A 121 -19.73 4.68 13.89
CA GLY A 121 -20.39 4.91 15.16
C GLY A 121 -19.47 4.54 16.34
N ARG A 122 -18.50 3.68 16.11
CA ARG A 122 -17.55 3.17 17.10
C ARG A 122 -16.12 3.62 16.85
N VAL A 123 -15.64 3.54 15.61
CA VAL A 123 -14.31 3.97 15.22
C VAL A 123 -14.22 5.49 15.26
N LYS A 124 -13.48 6.00 16.23
CA LYS A 124 -13.31 7.43 16.52
C LYS A 124 -12.17 8.06 15.74
N ALA A 125 -11.14 7.28 15.40
CA ALA A 125 -9.97 7.75 14.67
C ALA A 125 -9.25 6.62 13.93
N ILE A 126 -8.50 7.00 12.89
CA ILE A 126 -7.53 6.13 12.22
C ILE A 126 -6.13 6.70 12.46
N LEU A 127 -5.16 5.85 12.80
CA LEU A 127 -3.75 6.18 12.89
C LEU A 127 -3.01 5.55 11.70
N ASP A 128 -2.57 6.38 10.78
CA ASP A 128 -1.79 5.98 9.62
C ASP A 128 -0.29 6.01 9.96
N VAL A 129 0.38 4.88 9.74
CA VAL A 129 1.79 4.66 10.10
C VAL A 129 2.60 4.51 8.81
N GLU A 130 3.42 5.52 8.51
CA GLU A 130 4.19 5.54 7.28
C GLU A 130 5.67 5.96 7.51
N MET A 131 6.56 5.43 6.68
CA MET A 131 7.95 5.91 6.57
C MET A 131 8.10 6.82 5.35
N SER A 132 7.21 7.79 5.24
CA SER A 132 7.24 8.89 4.27
C SER A 132 6.76 10.20 4.88
N ILE A 133 7.46 11.30 4.58
CA ILE A 133 7.09 12.66 4.97
C ILE A 133 7.12 13.53 3.70
N PRO A 134 5.98 14.06 3.25
CA PRO A 134 4.63 13.87 3.83
C PRO A 134 4.09 12.43 3.62
N ALA A 135 3.09 12.07 4.44
CA ALA A 135 2.38 10.80 4.29
C ALA A 135 1.74 10.70 2.89
N GLN A 136 1.74 9.52 2.31
CA GLN A 136 1.23 9.29 0.94
C GLN A 136 -0.04 8.45 0.94
N MET A 137 -0.04 7.28 1.60
CA MET A 137 -1.20 6.39 1.67
C MET A 137 -2.40 7.04 2.39
N VAL A 138 -2.14 7.96 3.30
CA VAL A 138 -3.18 8.73 4.00
C VAL A 138 -4.20 9.37 3.05
N ASN A 139 -3.81 9.71 1.81
CA ASN A 139 -4.72 10.30 0.83
C ASN A 139 -5.76 9.28 0.33
N ASP A 140 -5.36 8.05 0.11
CA ASP A 140 -6.29 6.97 -0.25
C ASP A 140 -7.20 6.60 0.93
N VAL A 141 -6.66 6.59 2.15
CA VAL A 141 -7.45 6.39 3.37
C VAL A 141 -8.50 7.49 3.53
N LYS A 142 -8.12 8.76 3.35
CA LYS A 142 -9.07 9.91 3.38
C LYS A 142 -10.17 9.76 2.34
N LEU A 143 -9.80 9.38 1.12
CA LEU A 143 -10.76 9.16 0.04
C LEU A 143 -11.77 8.05 0.39
N ALA A 144 -11.31 6.96 1.01
CA ALA A 144 -12.16 5.86 1.42
C ALA A 144 -13.07 6.21 2.62
N VAL A 145 -12.54 6.99 3.56
CA VAL A 145 -13.25 7.34 4.81
C VAL A 145 -14.22 8.51 4.62
N MET A 146 -13.96 9.42 3.66
CA MET A 146 -14.81 10.57 3.36
C MET A 146 -15.18 11.40 4.61
N ASP A 147 -14.19 11.82 5.36
CA ASP A 147 -14.29 12.64 6.58
C ASP A 147 -15.20 12.09 7.70
N ARG A 148 -15.56 10.81 7.66
CA ARG A 148 -16.39 10.15 8.67
C ARG A 148 -15.71 9.98 10.04
N CYS A 149 -14.38 10.01 10.08
CA CYS A 149 -13.60 10.10 11.31
C CYS A 149 -12.25 10.80 11.04
N PRO A 150 -11.62 11.40 12.07
CA PRO A 150 -10.28 11.98 11.93
C PRO A 150 -9.22 10.93 11.60
N ILE A 151 -8.24 11.33 10.80
CA ILE A 151 -7.07 10.51 10.46
C ILE A 151 -5.84 11.22 10.97
N HIS A 152 -5.11 10.57 11.85
CA HIS A 152 -3.83 10.99 12.40
C HIS A 152 -2.70 10.21 11.74
N THR A 153 -1.49 10.73 11.83
CA THR A 153 -0.31 10.12 11.22
C THR A 153 0.81 9.94 12.24
N CYS A 154 1.54 8.83 12.12
CA CYS A 154 2.79 8.58 12.81
C CYS A 154 3.85 8.34 11.75
N LEU A 155 4.80 9.28 11.58
CA LEU A 155 5.65 9.35 10.40
C LEU A 155 7.13 9.40 10.73
N HIS A 156 7.92 8.68 9.92
CA HIS A 156 9.35 8.85 9.80
C HIS A 156 9.77 8.98 8.33
N ALA A 157 10.98 9.45 8.07
CA ALA A 157 11.57 9.53 6.74
C ALA A 157 13.10 9.59 6.82
N GLY A 158 13.77 9.61 5.66
CA GLY A 158 15.21 9.82 5.59
C GLY A 158 16.07 8.70 6.18
N GLY A 159 15.53 7.48 6.31
CA GLY A 159 16.25 6.33 6.90
C GLY A 159 16.03 6.14 8.39
N GLU A 160 15.32 7.05 9.07
CA GLU A 160 14.88 6.85 10.46
C GLU A 160 13.84 5.73 10.51
N ILE A 161 14.00 4.81 11.46
CA ILE A 161 13.16 3.61 11.54
C ILE A 161 12.06 3.82 12.59
N MET A 162 10.83 3.59 12.18
CA MET A 162 9.66 3.62 13.05
C MET A 162 9.79 2.61 14.20
N GLY A 163 9.64 3.09 15.44
CA GLY A 163 9.61 2.26 16.62
C GLY A 163 8.20 1.72 16.92
N ARG A 164 8.10 0.45 17.33
CA ARG A 164 6.81 -0.12 17.76
C ARG A 164 6.22 0.63 18.96
N ASP A 165 7.06 0.97 19.95
CA ASP A 165 6.63 1.61 21.18
C ASP A 165 6.14 3.05 20.93
N GLU A 166 6.72 3.72 19.93
CA GLU A 166 6.26 5.02 19.45
C GLU A 166 4.85 4.93 18.85
N VAL A 167 4.58 3.92 18.03
CA VAL A 167 3.24 3.66 17.47
C VAL A 167 2.23 3.36 18.59
N ILE A 168 2.65 2.62 19.63
CA ILE A 168 1.81 2.34 20.81
C ILE A 168 1.47 3.64 21.55
N GLN A 169 2.44 4.53 21.78
CA GLN A 169 2.21 5.81 22.45
C GLN A 169 1.28 6.71 21.61
N ALA A 170 1.51 6.80 20.31
CA ALA A 170 0.63 7.55 19.42
C ALA A 170 -0.82 7.02 19.44
N ALA A 171 -1.00 5.70 19.47
CA ALA A 171 -2.32 5.08 19.55
C ALA A 171 -3.00 5.35 20.91
N LYS A 172 -2.27 5.24 22.03
CA LYS A 172 -2.81 5.53 23.38
C LYS A 172 -3.27 6.98 23.50
N ALA A 173 -2.51 7.92 22.98
CA ALA A 173 -2.88 9.33 22.99
C ALA A 173 -4.23 9.60 22.29
N LEU A 174 -4.61 8.82 21.28
CA LEU A 174 -5.91 8.93 20.60
C LEU A 174 -7.06 8.27 21.36
N LEU A 175 -6.79 7.38 22.29
CA LEU A 175 -7.80 6.69 23.10
C LEU A 175 -8.13 7.43 24.40
N GLU A 176 -7.27 8.34 24.84
CA GLU A 176 -7.43 9.13 26.07
C GLU A 176 -8.20 10.44 25.85
N HIS A 177 -8.51 10.78 24.58
CA HIS A 177 -9.29 11.95 24.18
C HIS A 177 -10.61 11.55 23.54
#